data_5d193cdd4e14ee534e1265e5a541de2b
#
_entry.id   5d193cdd4e14ee534e1265e5a541de2b
#
_cell.length_a   1.000
_cell.length_b   1.000
_cell.length_c   1.000
_cell.angle_alpha   90.00
_cell.angle_beta   90.00
_cell.angle_gamma   90.00
#
_symmetry.space_group_name_H-M   'P 1'
#
loop_
_entity.id
_entity.type
_entity.pdbx_description
1 polymer ?
#
loop_
_entity_poly.entity_id
_entity_poly.type
_entity_poly.pdbx_seq_one_letter_code
_entity_poly.pdbx_strand_id
1 'polypeptide(L)'
;MQAKAQTIYIKTNIGEIAIHSNNQKSENLPIIFLHGVYFDHHLWDNQVREIKDRMVISIDMPLHGESRAITKSNWTLNDCADMLIEILDSLQIPKVIAIGHSWGSMTILRAANKHPQRFESIGLCNMPFHAASKKQKATFGLQHSMLLFRNFYTKEAAKALFGKLSLAENPSLLNLLSRPMNTLTNKDVKQIDKKVILDAEDATSLIQNLQVKAIALKGKEDYVPTPPKLETVIVNGGHISPLEQPLKVQVLIQTLIDTKGE
;
A
#
# COMPACT_ATOMS: atom_id res chain seq x y z
N MET A 1 -6.05 -20.07 -19.32
CA MET A 1 -6.83 -19.99 -18.08
C MET A 1 -5.98 -19.27 -17.05
N GLN A 2 -6.43 -18.13 -16.51
CA GLN A 2 -5.78 -17.54 -15.36
C GLN A 2 -5.94 -18.48 -14.17
N ALA A 3 -4.85 -18.82 -13.50
CA ALA A 3 -4.92 -19.54 -12.24
C ALA A 3 -5.76 -18.71 -11.28
N LYS A 4 -6.78 -19.32 -10.66
CA LYS A 4 -7.62 -18.65 -9.67
C LYS A 4 -6.71 -18.25 -8.50
N ALA A 5 -6.71 -16.98 -8.13
CA ALA A 5 -5.95 -16.53 -6.97
C ALA A 5 -6.34 -17.38 -5.75
N GLN A 6 -5.35 -17.90 -5.04
CA GLN A 6 -5.55 -18.65 -3.81
C GLN A 6 -5.28 -17.71 -2.63
N THR A 7 -6.22 -17.69 -1.67
CA THR A 7 -6.00 -17.02 -0.38
C THR A 7 -5.30 -17.98 0.58
N ILE A 8 -4.23 -17.51 1.20
CA ILE A 8 -3.46 -18.22 2.23
C ILE A 8 -3.38 -17.31 3.45
N TYR A 9 -3.48 -17.90 4.65
CA TYR A 9 -3.39 -17.16 5.90
C TYR A 9 -2.06 -17.48 6.59
N ILE A 10 -1.28 -16.44 6.91
CA ILE A 10 0.03 -16.56 7.55
C ILE A 10 -0.02 -15.93 8.93
N LYS A 11 0.43 -16.67 9.95
CA LYS A 11 0.59 -16.15 11.31
C LYS A 11 1.83 -15.26 11.37
N THR A 12 1.65 -14.06 11.89
CA THR A 12 2.70 -13.04 12.02
C THR A 12 2.69 -12.42 13.41
N ASN A 13 3.68 -11.57 13.68
CA ASN A 13 3.79 -10.77 14.91
C ASN A 13 2.55 -9.88 15.20
N ILE A 14 1.74 -9.56 14.18
CA ILE A 14 0.53 -8.72 14.32
C ILE A 14 -0.72 -9.60 14.51
N GLY A 15 -0.76 -10.74 13.87
CA GLY A 15 -1.90 -11.64 13.83
C GLY A 15 -1.87 -12.49 12.57
N GLU A 16 -3.02 -13.01 12.18
CA GLU A 16 -3.16 -13.80 10.96
C GLU A 16 -3.45 -12.87 9.77
N ILE A 17 -2.58 -12.93 8.75
CA ILE A 17 -2.61 -12.07 7.58
C ILE A 17 -2.98 -12.89 6.34
N ALA A 18 -3.98 -12.41 5.61
CA ALA A 18 -4.39 -12.98 4.34
C ALA A 18 -3.50 -12.49 3.20
N ILE A 19 -3.04 -13.42 2.40
CA ILE A 19 -2.30 -13.17 1.18
C ILE A 19 -3.01 -13.83 0.00
N HIS A 20 -2.99 -13.18 -1.15
CA HIS A 20 -3.63 -13.63 -2.37
C HIS A 20 -2.55 -13.86 -3.42
N SER A 21 -2.36 -15.12 -3.83
CA SER A 21 -1.30 -15.49 -4.76
C SER A 21 -1.87 -16.15 -6.01
N ASN A 22 -1.24 -15.87 -7.16
CA ASN A 22 -1.49 -16.62 -8.38
C ASN A 22 -0.80 -18.02 -8.39
N ASN A 23 0.00 -18.32 -7.35
CA ASN A 23 0.76 -19.56 -7.19
C ASN A 23 1.57 -19.99 -8.42
N GLN A 24 1.93 -19.04 -9.27
CA GLN A 24 2.71 -19.33 -10.46
C GLN A 24 4.13 -19.72 -10.09
N LYS A 25 4.54 -20.93 -10.45
CA LYS A 25 5.94 -21.34 -10.36
C LYS A 25 6.75 -20.66 -11.45
N SER A 26 7.81 -19.99 -11.09
CA SER A 26 8.69 -19.25 -12.01
C SER A 26 10.08 -19.12 -11.39
N GLU A 27 11.10 -19.04 -12.23
CA GLU A 27 12.46 -18.68 -11.84
C GLU A 27 12.64 -17.16 -11.70
N ASN A 28 11.69 -16.39 -12.22
CA ASN A 28 11.67 -14.94 -12.07
C ASN A 28 11.34 -14.57 -10.62
N LEU A 29 11.93 -13.47 -10.13
CA LEU A 29 11.65 -12.95 -8.79
C LEU A 29 10.15 -12.66 -8.63
N PRO A 30 9.54 -13.09 -7.52
CA PRO A 30 8.16 -12.74 -7.20
C PRO A 30 7.94 -11.24 -7.05
N ILE A 31 6.72 -10.80 -7.35
CA ILE A 31 6.28 -9.44 -7.03
C ILE A 31 5.29 -9.49 -5.89
N ILE A 32 5.48 -8.59 -4.90
CA ILE A 32 4.58 -8.45 -3.78
C ILE A 32 3.94 -7.05 -3.77
N PHE A 33 2.63 -7.01 -3.54
CA PHE A 33 1.82 -5.80 -3.51
C PHE A 33 1.23 -5.54 -2.14
N LEU A 34 1.39 -4.30 -1.63
CA LEU A 34 0.80 -3.83 -0.37
C LEU A 34 -0.07 -2.60 -0.64
N HIS A 35 -1.34 -2.66 -0.25
CA HIS A 35 -2.29 -1.56 -0.43
C HIS A 35 -2.18 -0.48 0.65
N GLY A 36 -2.85 0.65 0.45
CA GLY A 36 -3.00 1.75 1.41
C GLY A 36 -4.20 1.62 2.34
N VAL A 37 -4.37 2.56 3.27
CA VAL A 37 -5.53 2.61 4.16
C VAL A 37 -6.85 2.63 3.37
N TYR A 38 -7.88 1.98 3.92
CA TYR A 38 -9.24 1.89 3.37
C TYR A 38 -9.39 1.09 2.08
N PHE A 39 -8.35 0.41 1.59
CA PHE A 39 -8.39 -0.51 0.47
C PHE A 39 -8.13 -1.95 0.92
N ASP A 40 -8.13 -2.87 -0.02
CA ASP A 40 -7.75 -4.27 0.12
C ASP A 40 -6.87 -4.68 -1.07
N HIS A 41 -6.54 -5.96 -1.19
CA HIS A 41 -5.73 -6.49 -2.30
C HIS A 41 -6.26 -6.15 -3.69
N HIS A 42 -7.56 -5.91 -3.85
CA HIS A 42 -8.17 -5.52 -5.12
C HIS A 42 -7.71 -4.16 -5.66
N LEU A 43 -7.05 -3.33 -4.84
CA LEU A 43 -6.40 -2.12 -5.32
C LEU A 43 -5.48 -2.39 -6.51
N TRP A 44 -4.89 -3.58 -6.54
CA TRP A 44 -3.87 -4.00 -7.49
C TRP A 44 -4.38 -4.88 -8.64
N ASP A 45 -5.70 -5.11 -8.76
CA ASP A 45 -6.27 -6.03 -9.76
C ASP A 45 -5.84 -5.72 -11.19
N ASN A 46 -5.72 -4.43 -11.54
CA ASN A 46 -5.27 -4.01 -12.87
C ASN A 46 -3.82 -4.43 -13.13
N GLN A 47 -2.93 -4.21 -12.15
CA GLN A 47 -1.50 -4.52 -12.26
C GLN A 47 -1.25 -6.03 -12.22
N VAL A 48 -1.89 -6.73 -11.30
CA VAL A 48 -1.79 -8.20 -11.18
C VAL A 48 -2.22 -8.89 -12.48
N ARG A 49 -3.26 -8.38 -13.15
CA ARG A 49 -3.76 -8.95 -14.40
C ARG A 49 -2.75 -8.91 -15.54
N GLU A 50 -1.86 -7.92 -15.56
CA GLU A 50 -0.87 -7.74 -16.62
C GLU A 50 0.42 -8.57 -16.40
N ILE A 51 0.67 -9.07 -15.19
CA ILE A 51 1.86 -9.85 -14.86
C ILE A 51 1.57 -11.34 -15.09
N LYS A 52 2.28 -11.99 -16.03
CA LYS A 52 2.01 -13.38 -16.48
C LYS A 52 3.18 -14.33 -16.32
N ASP A 53 4.36 -13.84 -16.01
CA ASP A 53 5.61 -14.58 -16.11
C ASP A 53 6.22 -14.94 -14.75
N ARG A 54 5.55 -14.57 -13.63
CA ARG A 54 6.09 -14.76 -12.28
C ARG A 54 5.00 -14.90 -11.21
N MET A 55 5.42 -15.31 -10.02
CA MET A 55 4.56 -15.30 -8.86
C MET A 55 4.19 -13.86 -8.49
N VAL A 56 2.91 -13.63 -8.24
CA VAL A 56 2.37 -12.37 -7.76
C VAL A 56 1.64 -12.62 -6.45
N ILE A 57 1.93 -11.78 -5.46
CA ILE A 57 1.36 -11.86 -4.13
C ILE A 57 0.77 -10.48 -3.77
N SER A 58 -0.49 -10.44 -3.39
CA SER A 58 -1.13 -9.24 -2.84
C SER A 58 -1.50 -9.49 -1.38
N ILE A 59 -1.13 -8.57 -0.50
CA ILE A 59 -1.36 -8.68 0.94
C ILE A 59 -2.55 -7.81 1.33
N ASP A 60 -3.49 -8.37 2.11
CA ASP A 60 -4.44 -7.56 2.87
C ASP A 60 -3.76 -7.06 4.14
N MET A 61 -3.58 -5.74 4.25
CA MET A 61 -2.95 -5.12 5.42
C MET A 61 -3.81 -5.32 6.68
N PRO A 62 -3.24 -5.26 7.89
CA PRO A 62 -3.98 -5.51 9.13
C PRO A 62 -5.33 -4.80 9.21
N LEU A 63 -6.38 -5.51 9.64
CA LEU A 63 -7.79 -5.08 9.73
C LEU A 63 -8.51 -4.91 8.39
N HIS A 64 -7.83 -5.03 7.24
CA HIS A 64 -8.42 -4.88 5.91
C HIS A 64 -8.68 -6.23 5.24
N GLY A 65 -9.57 -6.23 4.26
CA GLY A 65 -9.89 -7.41 3.47
C GLY A 65 -10.19 -8.63 4.33
N GLU A 66 -9.43 -9.69 4.12
CA GLU A 66 -9.53 -10.95 4.87
C GLU A 66 -8.57 -11.02 6.08
N SER A 67 -7.69 -10.03 6.32
CA SER A 67 -6.77 -9.94 7.47
C SER A 67 -7.47 -9.41 8.72
N ARG A 68 -8.44 -10.16 9.26
CA ARG A 68 -9.31 -9.71 10.36
C ARG A 68 -8.87 -10.21 11.74
N ALA A 69 -8.10 -11.29 11.81
CA ALA A 69 -7.68 -11.94 13.05
C ALA A 69 -6.40 -11.30 13.63
N ILE A 70 -6.50 -10.02 14.02
CA ILE A 70 -5.39 -9.24 14.57
C ILE A 70 -5.32 -9.44 16.08
N THR A 71 -4.21 -9.99 16.56
CA THR A 71 -3.99 -10.33 17.98
C THR A 71 -3.19 -9.26 18.72
N LYS A 72 -2.28 -8.55 18.06
CA LYS A 72 -1.51 -7.47 18.64
C LYS A 72 -2.27 -6.15 18.60
N SER A 73 -2.74 -5.65 19.71
CA SER A 73 -3.51 -4.40 19.78
C SER A 73 -2.68 -3.14 19.48
N ASN A 74 -1.41 -3.13 19.90
CA ASN A 74 -0.48 -1.99 19.80
C ASN A 74 0.58 -2.17 18.71
N TRP A 75 0.17 -2.66 17.52
CA TRP A 75 1.09 -2.72 16.38
C TRP A 75 1.43 -1.32 15.83
N THR A 76 2.59 -1.22 15.22
CA THR A 76 3.17 0.00 14.64
C THR A 76 3.53 -0.22 13.16
N LEU A 77 3.98 0.82 12.47
CA LEU A 77 4.54 0.68 11.12
C LEU A 77 5.80 -0.21 11.07
N ASN A 78 6.58 -0.23 12.15
CA ASN A 78 7.72 -1.14 12.25
C ASN A 78 7.27 -2.59 12.39
N ASP A 79 6.22 -2.86 13.15
CA ASP A 79 5.62 -4.20 13.22
C ASP A 79 5.08 -4.65 11.86
N CYS A 80 4.52 -3.73 11.06
CA CYS A 80 4.11 -4.04 9.68
C CYS A 80 5.31 -4.41 8.79
N ALA A 81 6.45 -3.76 8.98
CA ALA A 81 7.68 -4.11 8.27
C ALA A 81 8.18 -5.51 8.66
N ASP A 82 8.15 -5.84 9.95
CA ASP A 82 8.53 -7.17 10.44
C ASP A 82 7.53 -8.24 9.95
N MET A 83 6.21 -7.95 9.97
CA MET A 83 5.15 -8.78 9.37
C MET A 83 5.44 -9.13 7.91
N LEU A 84 5.89 -8.15 7.09
CA LEU A 84 6.24 -8.41 5.70
C LEU A 84 7.39 -9.41 5.57
N ILE A 85 8.42 -9.31 6.40
CA ILE A 85 9.54 -10.26 6.41
C ILE A 85 9.09 -11.65 6.87
N GLU A 86 8.27 -11.75 7.91
CA GLU A 86 7.69 -13.02 8.38
C GLU A 86 6.83 -13.72 7.30
N ILE A 87 6.10 -12.94 6.49
CA ILE A 87 5.36 -13.47 5.34
C ILE A 87 6.33 -14.04 4.30
N LEU A 88 7.38 -13.31 3.93
CA LEU A 88 8.39 -13.80 2.99
C LEU A 88 9.09 -15.07 3.49
N ASP A 89 9.41 -15.13 4.79
CA ASP A 89 10.02 -16.31 5.41
C ASP A 89 9.09 -17.52 5.38
N SER A 90 7.82 -17.33 5.74
CA SER A 90 6.81 -18.38 5.72
C SER A 90 6.58 -18.96 4.31
N LEU A 91 6.72 -18.13 3.30
CA LEU A 91 6.63 -18.52 1.89
C LEU A 91 7.95 -19.05 1.31
N GLN A 92 9.03 -19.04 2.10
CA GLN A 92 10.37 -19.40 1.66
C GLN A 92 10.86 -18.57 0.45
N ILE A 93 10.49 -17.29 0.41
CA ILE A 93 10.86 -16.36 -0.64
C ILE A 93 12.08 -15.56 -0.17
N PRO A 94 13.27 -15.80 -0.72
CA PRO A 94 14.50 -15.11 -0.28
C PRO A 94 14.56 -13.66 -0.69
N LYS A 95 13.99 -13.30 -1.85
CA LYS A 95 14.08 -11.96 -2.43
C LYS A 95 12.87 -11.64 -3.31
N VAL A 96 12.41 -10.39 -3.29
CA VAL A 96 11.23 -9.94 -4.06
C VAL A 96 11.46 -8.57 -4.71
N ILE A 97 10.60 -8.25 -5.70
CA ILE A 97 10.27 -6.88 -6.08
C ILE A 97 9.02 -6.48 -5.29
N ALA A 98 9.05 -5.37 -4.56
CA ALA A 98 7.94 -4.96 -3.71
C ALA A 98 7.33 -3.64 -4.15
N ILE A 99 6.01 -3.61 -4.31
CA ILE A 99 5.26 -2.43 -4.75
C ILE A 99 4.24 -2.07 -3.68
N GLY A 100 4.31 -0.85 -3.18
CA GLY A 100 3.39 -0.36 -2.17
C GLY A 100 2.59 0.86 -2.64
N HIS A 101 1.43 1.03 -2.03
CA HIS A 101 0.66 2.25 -2.12
C HIS A 101 0.47 2.83 -0.71
N SER A 102 0.76 4.13 -0.54
CA SER A 102 0.52 4.85 0.71
C SER A 102 1.07 4.09 1.94
N TRP A 103 0.25 3.53 2.82
CA TRP A 103 0.67 2.68 3.94
C TRP A 103 1.55 1.49 3.51
N GLY A 104 1.18 0.82 2.41
CA GLY A 104 2.00 -0.26 1.86
C GLY A 104 3.42 0.21 1.51
N SER A 105 3.55 1.41 0.92
CA SER A 105 4.86 2.02 0.66
C SER A 105 5.64 2.34 1.93
N MET A 106 4.95 2.85 2.97
CA MET A 106 5.57 3.13 4.28
C MET A 106 6.09 1.86 4.95
N THR A 107 5.37 0.75 4.78
CA THR A 107 5.76 -0.58 5.27
C THR A 107 6.99 -1.11 4.52
N ILE A 108 6.96 -1.08 3.18
CA ILE A 108 8.06 -1.54 2.33
C ILE A 108 9.33 -0.73 2.59
N LEU A 109 9.25 0.60 2.70
CA LEU A 109 10.41 1.44 3.00
C LEU A 109 11.12 1.01 4.29
N ARG A 110 10.34 0.72 5.36
CA ARG A 110 10.89 0.28 6.65
C ARG A 110 11.49 -1.12 6.57
N ALA A 111 10.82 -2.04 5.90
CA ALA A 111 11.32 -3.39 5.69
C ALA A 111 12.61 -3.40 4.87
N ALA A 112 12.67 -2.61 3.79
CA ALA A 112 13.85 -2.48 2.93
C ALA A 112 15.05 -1.84 3.63
N ASN A 113 14.82 -0.90 4.56
CA ASN A 113 15.90 -0.36 5.39
C ASN A 113 16.43 -1.38 6.41
N LYS A 114 15.56 -2.20 7.01
CA LYS A 114 15.97 -3.23 7.98
C LYS A 114 16.63 -4.44 7.30
N HIS A 115 16.14 -4.84 6.14
CA HIS A 115 16.50 -6.07 5.44
C HIS A 115 16.73 -5.83 3.93
N PRO A 116 17.70 -4.99 3.54
CA PRO A 116 17.90 -4.61 2.13
C PRO A 116 18.14 -5.81 1.21
N GLN A 117 18.75 -6.88 1.70
CA GLN A 117 19.00 -8.11 0.93
C GLN A 117 17.73 -8.86 0.49
N ARG A 118 16.57 -8.59 1.11
CA ARG A 118 15.29 -9.21 0.79
C ARG A 118 14.58 -8.57 -0.41
N PHE A 119 15.08 -7.43 -0.88
CA PHE A 119 14.46 -6.65 -1.94
C PHE A 119 15.42 -6.44 -3.11
N GLU A 120 15.00 -6.80 -4.31
CA GLU A 120 15.72 -6.47 -5.55
C GLU A 120 15.51 -5.00 -5.90
N SER A 121 14.25 -4.59 -5.89
CA SER A 121 13.83 -3.21 -6.13
C SER A 121 12.48 -2.95 -5.45
N ILE A 122 12.16 -1.66 -5.22
CA ILE A 122 10.90 -1.27 -4.59
C ILE A 122 10.22 -0.13 -5.35
N GLY A 123 8.89 -0.21 -5.48
CA GLY A 123 8.02 0.83 -6.02
C GLY A 123 7.18 1.47 -4.90
N LEU A 124 7.27 2.79 -4.77
CA LEU A 124 6.66 3.54 -3.67
C LEU A 124 5.61 4.52 -4.22
N CYS A 125 4.36 4.03 -4.40
CA CYS A 125 3.27 4.86 -4.91
C CYS A 125 2.64 5.70 -3.79
N ASN A 126 2.56 7.03 -4.00
CA ASN A 126 1.85 7.97 -3.12
C ASN A 126 2.25 7.83 -1.64
N MET A 127 3.54 7.72 -1.35
CA MET A 127 4.07 7.41 -0.03
C MET A 127 4.13 8.63 0.90
N PRO A 128 3.33 8.70 1.98
CA PRO A 128 3.55 9.68 3.05
C PRO A 128 4.84 9.34 3.82
N PHE A 129 5.64 10.37 4.13
CA PHE A 129 6.88 10.15 4.88
C PHE A 129 7.13 11.16 6.00
N HIS A 130 6.31 12.19 6.13
CA HIS A 130 6.35 13.12 7.25
C HIS A 130 5.39 12.72 8.36
N ALA A 131 5.76 13.02 9.59
CA ALA A 131 4.88 12.89 10.74
C ALA A 131 3.65 13.82 10.61
N ALA A 132 2.50 13.36 11.13
CA ALA A 132 1.28 14.16 11.12
C ALA A 132 1.43 15.46 11.93
N SER A 133 1.11 16.58 11.30
CA SER A 133 1.10 17.89 11.94
C SER A 133 -0.03 18.01 12.99
N LYS A 134 0.10 18.96 13.92
CA LYS A 134 -0.97 19.27 14.90
C LYS A 134 -2.32 19.55 14.22
N LYS A 135 -2.30 20.26 13.08
CA LYS A 135 -3.49 20.57 12.29
C LYS A 135 -4.13 19.29 11.74
N GLN A 136 -3.35 18.37 11.16
CA GLN A 136 -3.87 17.10 10.69
C GLN A 136 -4.48 16.28 11.83
N LYS A 137 -3.82 16.20 12.99
CA LYS A 137 -4.35 15.48 14.17
C LYS A 137 -5.71 16.05 14.62
N ALA A 138 -5.85 17.37 14.66
CA ALA A 138 -7.13 18.00 14.98
C ALA A 138 -8.21 17.74 13.93
N THR A 139 -7.85 17.78 12.64
CA THR A 139 -8.78 17.48 11.53
C THR A 139 -9.30 16.04 11.60
N PHE A 140 -8.43 15.05 11.84
CA PHE A 140 -8.85 13.66 12.01
C PHE A 140 -9.78 13.46 13.21
N GLY A 141 -9.53 14.16 14.33
CA GLY A 141 -10.45 14.16 15.47
C GLY A 141 -11.87 14.61 15.11
N LEU A 142 -12.00 15.66 14.29
CA LEU A 142 -13.29 16.12 13.78
C LEU A 142 -13.89 15.12 12.78
N GLN A 143 -13.09 14.61 11.85
CA GLN A 143 -13.55 13.64 10.84
C GLN A 143 -14.07 12.35 11.49
N HIS A 144 -13.48 11.90 12.60
CA HIS A 144 -13.95 10.71 13.31
C HIS A 144 -15.37 10.88 13.91
N SER A 145 -15.83 12.11 14.18
CA SER A 145 -17.23 12.33 14.56
C SER A 145 -18.20 12.06 13.41
N MET A 146 -17.74 12.26 12.16
CA MET A 146 -18.53 12.03 10.95
C MET A 146 -18.71 10.54 10.63
N LEU A 147 -17.98 9.63 11.29
CA LEU A 147 -18.15 8.17 11.15
C LEU A 147 -19.53 7.69 11.56
N LEU A 148 -20.31 8.48 12.31
CA LEU A 148 -21.74 8.23 12.57
C LEU A 148 -22.57 8.25 11.27
N PHE A 149 -22.10 9.00 10.25
CA PHE A 149 -22.70 9.11 8.93
C PHE A 149 -21.79 8.44 7.89
N ARG A 150 -21.64 7.13 8.01
CA ARG A 150 -20.63 6.33 7.31
C ARG A 150 -20.55 6.60 5.80
N ASN A 151 -21.69 6.59 5.10
CA ASN A 151 -21.72 6.81 3.65
C ASN A 151 -21.21 8.21 3.28
N PHE A 152 -21.53 9.21 4.08
CA PHE A 152 -21.04 10.58 3.89
C PHE A 152 -19.53 10.63 4.12
N TYR A 153 -19.04 10.06 5.24
CA TYR A 153 -17.61 9.96 5.52
C TYR A 153 -16.84 9.31 4.38
N THR A 154 -17.30 8.15 3.89
CA THR A 154 -16.66 7.42 2.79
C THR A 154 -16.59 8.24 1.51
N LYS A 155 -17.68 8.96 1.18
CA LYS A 155 -17.73 9.83 0.00
C LYS A 155 -16.77 11.02 0.10
N GLU A 156 -16.70 11.66 1.26
CA GLU A 156 -15.78 12.79 1.47
C GLU A 156 -14.32 12.30 1.52
N ALA A 157 -14.04 11.15 2.11
CA ALA A 157 -12.72 10.52 2.05
C ALA A 157 -12.31 10.23 0.60
N ALA A 158 -13.21 9.66 -0.21
CA ALA A 158 -12.94 9.41 -1.63
C ALA A 158 -12.63 10.71 -2.39
N LYS A 159 -13.41 11.77 -2.19
CA LYS A 159 -13.15 13.09 -2.81
C LYS A 159 -11.80 13.70 -2.40
N ALA A 160 -11.34 13.43 -1.18
CA ALA A 160 -10.06 13.91 -0.68
C ALA A 160 -8.87 13.13 -1.23
N LEU A 161 -9.08 11.85 -1.58
CA LEU A 161 -8.04 10.94 -2.03
C LEU A 161 -7.88 10.94 -3.55
N PHE A 162 -8.98 10.96 -4.32
CA PHE A 162 -8.91 10.98 -5.78
C PHE A 162 -8.67 12.39 -6.31
N GLY A 163 -7.94 12.49 -7.42
CA GLY A 163 -7.73 13.76 -8.14
C GLY A 163 -9.02 14.31 -8.73
N LYS A 164 -9.17 15.64 -8.71
CA LYS A 164 -10.37 16.31 -9.26
C LYS A 164 -10.57 16.02 -10.74
N LEU A 165 -9.47 16.01 -11.50
CA LEU A 165 -9.52 15.68 -12.93
C LEU A 165 -9.95 14.22 -13.11
N SER A 166 -9.38 13.28 -12.38
CA SER A 166 -9.76 11.87 -12.42
C SER A 166 -11.23 11.65 -12.13
N LEU A 167 -11.76 12.37 -11.10
CA LEU A 167 -13.19 12.30 -10.74
C LEU A 167 -14.09 12.94 -11.79
N ALA A 168 -13.64 13.98 -12.49
CA ALA A 168 -14.39 14.60 -13.57
C ALA A 168 -14.49 13.67 -14.81
N GLU A 169 -13.39 12.96 -15.12
CA GLU A 169 -13.34 12.00 -16.22
C GLU A 169 -14.06 10.68 -15.88
N ASN A 170 -13.95 10.23 -14.64
CA ASN A 170 -14.56 8.98 -14.16
C ASN A 170 -15.17 9.13 -12.75
N PRO A 171 -16.42 9.62 -12.64
CA PRO A 171 -17.09 9.76 -11.35
C PRO A 171 -17.30 8.45 -10.58
N SER A 172 -17.23 7.30 -11.27
CA SER A 172 -17.40 5.98 -10.64
C SER A 172 -16.26 5.62 -9.66
N LEU A 173 -15.11 6.29 -9.76
CA LEU A 173 -14.00 6.15 -8.80
C LEU A 173 -14.44 6.38 -7.35
N LEU A 174 -15.40 7.28 -7.11
CA LEU A 174 -15.97 7.50 -5.76
C LEU A 174 -16.53 6.23 -5.14
N ASN A 175 -17.03 5.29 -5.94
CA ASN A 175 -17.64 4.06 -5.46
C ASN A 175 -16.61 2.98 -5.13
N LEU A 176 -15.38 3.08 -5.66
CA LEU A 176 -14.34 2.07 -5.46
C LEU A 176 -13.87 1.99 -4.00
N LEU A 177 -13.98 3.10 -3.26
CA LEU A 177 -13.67 3.11 -1.83
C LEU A 177 -14.78 2.49 -0.97
N SER A 178 -16.02 2.47 -1.44
CA SER A 178 -17.18 2.06 -0.64
C SER A 178 -17.12 0.59 -0.23
N ARG A 179 -16.74 -0.30 -1.14
CA ARG A 179 -16.68 -1.74 -0.86
C ARG A 179 -15.69 -2.07 0.26
N PRO A 180 -14.40 -1.74 0.16
CA PRO A 180 -13.43 -2.07 1.21
C PRO A 180 -13.71 -1.29 2.50
N MET A 181 -14.18 -0.04 2.42
CA MET A 181 -14.59 0.71 3.60
C MET A 181 -15.75 0.05 4.37
N ASN A 182 -16.70 -0.58 3.70
CA ASN A 182 -17.83 -1.25 4.35
C ASN A 182 -17.43 -2.50 5.12
N THR A 183 -16.25 -3.06 4.89
CA THR A 183 -15.71 -4.18 5.69
C THR A 183 -15.12 -3.72 7.03
N LEU A 184 -14.78 -2.44 7.18
CA LEU A 184 -14.18 -1.87 8.38
C LEU A 184 -15.27 -1.39 9.35
N THR A 185 -15.12 -1.67 10.63
CA THR A 185 -15.93 -1.01 11.67
C THR A 185 -15.43 0.41 11.91
N ASN A 186 -16.24 1.25 12.58
CA ASN A 186 -15.79 2.59 12.98
C ASN A 186 -14.58 2.55 13.94
N LYS A 187 -14.48 1.47 14.74
CA LYS A 187 -13.33 1.24 15.62
C LYS A 187 -12.08 0.93 14.79
N ASP A 188 -12.21 0.10 13.77
CA ASP A 188 -11.09 -0.25 12.87
C ASP A 188 -10.54 1.02 12.18
N VAL A 189 -11.43 1.86 11.60
CA VAL A 189 -11.04 3.11 10.95
C VAL A 189 -10.24 4.00 11.91
N LYS A 190 -10.77 4.24 13.12
CA LYS A 190 -10.07 5.06 14.13
C LYS A 190 -8.72 4.47 14.52
N GLN A 191 -8.64 3.15 14.64
CA GLN A 191 -7.40 2.46 14.99
C GLN A 191 -6.37 2.56 13.87
N ILE A 192 -6.78 2.34 12.62
CA ILE A 192 -5.93 2.44 11.43
C ILE A 192 -5.40 3.87 11.30
N ASP A 193 -6.28 4.88 11.32
CA ASP A 193 -5.90 6.28 11.22
C ASP A 193 -4.89 6.67 12.30
N LYS A 194 -5.15 6.26 13.54
CA LYS A 194 -4.24 6.51 14.63
C LYS A 194 -2.85 5.93 14.35
N LYS A 195 -2.77 4.64 14.03
CA LYS A 195 -1.49 3.91 13.93
C LYS A 195 -0.71 4.24 12.66
N VAL A 196 -1.40 4.44 11.55
CA VAL A 196 -0.78 4.61 10.23
C VAL A 196 -0.54 6.08 9.89
N ILE A 197 -1.43 6.98 10.35
CA ILE A 197 -1.39 8.38 9.95
C ILE A 197 -0.95 9.27 11.12
N LEU A 198 -1.63 9.17 12.28
CA LEU A 198 -1.44 10.13 13.36
C LEU A 198 -0.21 9.84 14.22
N ASP A 199 0.14 8.56 14.40
CA ASP A 199 1.32 8.11 15.16
C ASP A 199 2.52 7.82 14.23
N ALA A 200 2.40 8.05 12.91
CA ALA A 200 3.50 7.86 11.98
C ALA A 200 4.66 8.80 12.32
N GLU A 201 5.84 8.22 12.43
CA GLU A 201 7.08 8.97 12.59
C GLU A 201 7.60 9.46 11.23
N ASP A 202 8.38 10.56 11.27
CA ASP A 202 9.06 11.06 10.08
C ASP A 202 10.04 10.00 9.54
N ALA A 203 9.93 9.69 8.26
CA ALA A 203 10.73 8.67 7.59
C ALA A 203 11.77 9.26 6.61
N THR A 204 12.03 10.57 6.69
CA THR A 204 12.99 11.23 5.80
C THR A 204 14.38 10.60 5.87
N SER A 205 14.84 10.23 7.09
CA SER A 205 16.11 9.54 7.28
C SER A 205 16.14 8.14 6.65
N LEU A 206 15.02 7.42 6.68
CA LEU A 206 14.93 6.11 6.04
C LEU A 206 15.05 6.22 4.50
N ILE A 207 14.46 7.26 3.92
CA ILE A 207 14.59 7.54 2.48
C ILE A 207 16.05 7.87 2.13
N GLN A 208 16.69 8.71 2.94
CA GLN A 208 18.07 9.14 2.70
C GLN A 208 19.12 8.02 2.81
N ASN A 209 18.85 7.02 3.66
CA ASN A 209 19.74 5.90 3.95
C ASN A 209 19.35 4.62 3.18
N LEU A 210 18.35 4.68 2.32
CA LEU A 210 17.88 3.52 1.57
C LEU A 210 18.97 3.00 0.62
N GLN A 211 19.28 1.71 0.73
CA GLN A 211 20.30 1.03 -0.07
C GLN A 211 19.71 0.21 -1.22
N VAL A 212 18.40 0.05 -1.23
CA VAL A 212 17.66 -0.69 -2.26
C VAL A 212 17.28 0.24 -3.38
N LYS A 213 17.37 -0.22 -4.63
CA LYS A 213 16.87 0.53 -5.77
C LYS A 213 15.37 0.83 -5.59
N ALA A 214 15.01 2.10 -5.67
CA ALA A 214 13.65 2.55 -5.42
C ALA A 214 13.21 3.60 -6.45
N ILE A 215 11.98 3.47 -6.92
CA ILE A 215 11.31 4.49 -7.73
C ILE A 215 10.01 4.88 -7.03
N ALA A 216 9.80 6.17 -6.83
CA ALA A 216 8.55 6.70 -6.31
C ALA A 216 7.61 7.11 -7.45
N LEU A 217 6.30 7.06 -7.20
CA LEU A 217 5.29 7.58 -8.11
C LEU A 217 4.23 8.33 -7.30
N LYS A 218 3.80 9.51 -7.78
CA LYS A 218 2.72 10.26 -7.15
C LYS A 218 1.88 11.04 -8.15
N GLY A 219 0.65 11.31 -7.77
CA GLY A 219 -0.23 12.19 -8.53
C GLY A 219 0.15 13.68 -8.37
N LYS A 220 -0.14 14.49 -9.38
CA LYS A 220 0.05 15.96 -9.34
C LYS A 220 -0.82 16.63 -8.27
N GLU A 221 -2.02 16.09 -8.06
CA GLU A 221 -3.00 16.58 -7.07
C GLU A 221 -2.87 15.88 -5.71
N ASP A 222 -1.90 14.96 -5.57
CA ASP A 222 -1.65 14.28 -4.31
C ASP A 222 -1.08 15.25 -3.27
N TYR A 223 -1.64 15.22 -2.07
CA TYR A 223 -1.19 16.02 -0.93
C TYR A 223 0.18 15.62 -0.38
N VAL A 224 0.66 14.43 -0.74
CA VAL A 224 1.98 13.92 -0.31
C VAL A 224 3.09 14.67 -1.06
N PRO A 225 4.12 15.19 -0.38
CA PRO A 225 5.26 15.80 -1.06
C PRO A 225 6.11 14.77 -1.80
N THR A 226 6.93 15.24 -2.72
CA THR A 226 7.90 14.40 -3.43
C THR A 226 8.99 13.94 -2.45
N PRO A 227 9.27 12.63 -2.35
CA PRO A 227 10.32 12.14 -1.46
C PRO A 227 11.71 12.64 -1.93
N PRO A 228 12.57 13.08 -0.99
CA PRO A 228 13.90 13.56 -1.34
C PRO A 228 14.78 12.41 -1.86
N LYS A 229 15.68 12.73 -2.80
CA LYS A 229 16.68 11.78 -3.34
C LYS A 229 16.15 10.54 -4.06
N LEU A 230 14.84 10.36 -4.17
CA LEU A 230 14.28 9.28 -4.96
C LEU A 230 13.90 9.77 -6.36
N GLU A 231 14.21 8.96 -7.36
CA GLU A 231 13.58 9.09 -8.67
C GLU A 231 12.07 9.06 -8.49
N THR A 232 11.37 10.09 -8.96
CA THR A 232 9.91 10.21 -8.74
C THR A 232 9.19 10.49 -10.04
N VAL A 233 8.33 9.57 -10.43
CA VAL A 233 7.42 9.72 -11.57
C VAL A 233 6.19 10.51 -11.13
N ILE A 234 5.95 11.67 -11.76
CA ILE A 234 4.75 12.48 -11.50
C ILE A 234 3.70 12.17 -12.58
N VAL A 235 2.51 11.75 -12.14
CA VAL A 235 1.40 11.40 -13.04
C VAL A 235 0.20 12.33 -12.79
N ASN A 236 -0.78 12.35 -13.70
CA ASN A 236 -2.04 13.01 -13.43
C ASN A 236 -2.80 12.24 -12.31
N GLY A 237 -3.68 12.92 -11.57
CA GLY A 237 -4.49 12.31 -10.51
C GLY A 237 -4.07 12.69 -9.09
N GLY A 238 -4.75 12.11 -8.13
CA GLY A 238 -4.58 12.35 -6.69
C GLY A 238 -3.73 11.31 -5.99
N HIS A 239 -4.23 10.84 -4.85
CA HIS A 239 -3.51 9.92 -3.96
C HIS A 239 -3.62 8.44 -4.37
N ILE A 240 -4.55 8.05 -5.26
CA ILE A 240 -4.83 6.64 -5.57
C ILE A 240 -4.34 6.27 -6.97
N SER A 241 -3.06 6.50 -7.24
CA SER A 241 -2.45 6.27 -8.56
C SER A 241 -2.69 4.86 -9.14
N PRO A 242 -2.75 3.75 -8.37
CA PRO A 242 -3.03 2.44 -8.93
C PRO A 242 -4.40 2.34 -9.65
N LEU A 243 -5.38 3.11 -9.22
CA LEU A 243 -6.72 3.18 -9.84
C LEU A 243 -6.86 4.32 -10.84
N GLU A 244 -6.22 5.48 -10.57
CA GLU A 244 -6.33 6.67 -11.41
C GLU A 244 -5.45 6.59 -12.66
N GLN A 245 -4.28 5.97 -12.55
CA GLN A 245 -3.26 5.90 -13.61
C GLN A 245 -2.68 4.47 -13.74
N PRO A 246 -3.51 3.43 -13.93
CA PRO A 246 -3.06 2.03 -13.89
C PRO A 246 -1.95 1.73 -14.90
N LEU A 247 -1.99 2.32 -16.09
CA LEU A 247 -0.95 2.14 -17.11
C LEU A 247 0.39 2.75 -16.70
N LYS A 248 0.39 3.90 -16.02
CA LYS A 248 1.64 4.53 -15.54
C LYS A 248 2.26 3.74 -14.39
N VAL A 249 1.43 3.18 -13.52
CA VAL A 249 1.88 2.26 -12.47
C VAL A 249 2.42 0.97 -13.08
N GLN A 250 1.82 0.46 -14.16
CA GLN A 250 2.34 -0.71 -14.87
C GLN A 250 3.72 -0.45 -15.49
N VAL A 251 3.94 0.74 -16.06
CA VAL A 251 5.27 1.15 -16.57
C VAL A 251 6.29 1.19 -15.43
N LEU A 252 5.94 1.75 -14.26
CA LEU A 252 6.82 1.72 -13.08
C LEU A 252 7.22 0.28 -12.71
N ILE A 253 6.23 -0.63 -12.65
CA ILE A 253 6.47 -2.04 -12.32
C ILE A 253 7.43 -2.67 -13.34
N GLN A 254 7.20 -2.45 -14.64
CA GLN A 254 8.07 -2.97 -15.69
C GLN A 254 9.50 -2.43 -15.56
N THR A 255 9.67 -1.13 -15.28
CA THR A 255 10.99 -0.54 -15.04
C THR A 255 11.71 -1.21 -13.88
N LEU A 256 11.00 -1.55 -12.79
CA LEU A 256 11.58 -2.24 -11.63
C LEU A 256 11.94 -3.70 -11.93
N ILE A 257 11.18 -4.36 -12.81
CA ILE A 257 11.46 -5.72 -13.29
C ILE A 257 12.70 -5.77 -14.17
N ASP A 258 12.82 -4.82 -15.11
CA ASP A 258 13.85 -4.80 -16.13
C ASP A 258 15.22 -4.40 -15.56
N THR A 259 15.25 -3.85 -14.37
CA THR A 259 16.47 -3.50 -13.67
C THR A 259 17.10 -4.74 -13.02
N LYS A 260 17.55 -5.70 -13.83
CA LYS A 260 18.50 -6.72 -13.38
C LYS A 260 19.78 -6.00 -13.00
N GLY A 261 20.26 -6.20 -11.75
CA GLY A 261 21.37 -5.46 -11.20
C GLY A 261 22.55 -5.37 -12.17
N GLU A 262 23.02 -4.14 -12.38
CA GLU A 262 24.35 -3.84 -12.84
C GLU A 262 25.35 -4.17 -11.74
#